data_4c3d2d00e847773ccda8df421cd32c56
#
_entry.id   4c3d2d00e847773ccda8df421cd32c56
#
_cell.length_a   1.000
_cell.length_b   1.000
_cell.length_c   1.000
_cell.angle_alpha   90.00
_cell.angle_beta   90.00
_cell.angle_gamma   90.00
#
_symmetry.space_group_name_H-M   'P 1'
#
loop_
_entity.id
_entity.type
_entity.pdbx_description
1 polymer ?
#
loop_
_entity_poly.entity_id
_entity_poly.type
_entity_poly.pdbx_seq_one_letter_code
_entity_poly.pdbx_strand_id
1 'polypeptide(L)'
;MPLEQVMRQKNFVEMGNTMEPGKPAREIKEKLLSHGYTVHCVGKELTSLNDVPGAIDVLALCIHPAKGLKLLQECKRDFGFVVIQPGAESDELCRWLEEHGHPYRHGCLLVAMRLYAGKSAVWD
;
A
#
# COMPACT_ATOMS: atom_id res chain seq x y z
N MET A 1 3.40 12.74 3.75
CA MET A 1 4.27 12.47 2.59
C MET A 1 3.47 12.69 1.31
N PRO A 2 3.91 13.55 0.39
CA PRO A 2 3.23 13.70 -0.89
C PRO A 2 3.40 12.46 -1.77
N LEU A 3 2.48 12.28 -2.72
CA LEU A 3 2.50 11.10 -3.59
C LEU A 3 3.80 10.97 -4.39
N GLU A 4 4.40 12.08 -4.78
CA GLU A 4 5.70 12.05 -5.46
C GLU A 4 6.77 11.36 -4.59
N GLN A 5 6.79 11.68 -3.31
CA GLN A 5 7.73 11.07 -2.37
C GLN A 5 7.39 9.61 -2.10
N VAL A 6 6.11 9.28 -2.07
CA VAL A 6 5.67 7.89 -1.96
C VAL A 6 6.25 7.05 -3.11
N MET A 7 6.20 7.58 -4.33
CA MET A 7 6.71 6.87 -5.50
C MET A 7 8.24 6.80 -5.57
N ARG A 8 8.95 7.46 -4.67
CA ARG A 8 10.41 7.32 -4.54
C ARG A 8 10.81 6.22 -3.57
N GLN A 9 9.86 5.63 -2.84
CA GLN A 9 10.13 4.52 -1.95
C GLN A 9 10.34 3.24 -2.76
N LYS A 10 10.85 2.17 -2.13
CA LYS A 10 11.20 0.93 -2.81
C LYS A 10 10.30 -0.24 -2.45
N ASN A 11 9.98 -0.38 -1.18
CA ASN A 11 9.34 -1.58 -0.64
C ASN A 11 7.87 -1.31 -0.35
N PHE A 12 7.00 -1.86 -1.18
CA PHE A 12 5.56 -1.67 -1.07
C PHE A 12 4.88 -2.95 -0.61
N VAL A 13 3.85 -2.79 0.21
CA VAL A 13 2.91 -3.86 0.52
C VAL A 13 1.54 -3.42 0.01
N GLU A 14 0.97 -4.21 -0.89
CA GLU A 14 -0.39 -3.99 -1.38
C GLU A 14 -1.33 -4.90 -0.60
N MET A 15 -2.28 -4.30 0.11
CA MET A 15 -3.28 -5.04 0.86
C MET A 15 -4.57 -5.10 0.07
N GLY A 16 -5.02 -6.33 -0.25
CA GLY A 16 -6.23 -6.52 -1.01
C GLY A 16 -6.24 -7.84 -1.76
N ASN A 17 -7.21 -7.97 -2.68
CA ASN A 17 -7.29 -9.15 -3.54
C ASN A 17 -6.42 -8.95 -4.77
N THR A 18 -5.17 -9.39 -4.68
CA THR A 18 -4.17 -9.29 -5.74
C THR A 18 -4.12 -10.53 -6.63
N MET A 19 -4.94 -11.53 -6.35
CA MET A 19 -4.95 -12.79 -7.09
C MET A 19 -5.97 -12.81 -8.23
N GLU A 20 -7.06 -12.10 -8.09
CA GLU A 20 -8.16 -12.13 -9.05
C GLU A 20 -8.00 -11.06 -10.15
N PRO A 21 -7.95 -11.45 -11.44
CA PRO A 21 -7.88 -10.50 -12.53
C PRO A 21 -9.08 -9.53 -12.52
N GLY A 22 -8.83 -8.27 -12.86
CA GLY A 22 -9.86 -7.24 -12.88
C GLY A 22 -10.07 -6.54 -11.56
N LYS A 23 -9.47 -6.99 -10.48
CA LYS A 23 -9.52 -6.30 -9.19
C LYS A 23 -8.52 -5.15 -9.15
N PRO A 24 -8.89 -4.01 -8.55
CA PRO A 24 -7.97 -2.87 -8.46
C PRO A 24 -6.64 -3.20 -7.77
N ALA A 25 -6.66 -4.01 -6.72
CA ALA A 25 -5.44 -4.39 -6.02
C ALA A 25 -4.49 -5.17 -6.92
N ARG A 26 -5.03 -6.04 -7.79
CA ARG A 26 -4.22 -6.78 -8.76
C ARG A 26 -3.57 -5.86 -9.79
N GLU A 27 -4.33 -4.90 -10.29
CA GLU A 27 -3.81 -3.92 -11.25
C GLU A 27 -2.69 -3.08 -10.62
N ILE A 28 -2.88 -2.64 -9.40
CA ILE A 28 -1.86 -1.87 -8.67
C ILE A 28 -0.59 -2.70 -8.48
N LYS A 29 -0.74 -3.95 -8.07
CA LYS A 29 0.39 -4.87 -7.92
C LYS A 29 1.19 -4.99 -9.21
N GLU A 30 0.51 -5.25 -10.32
CA GLU A 30 1.16 -5.44 -11.61
C GLU A 30 1.87 -4.18 -12.08
N LYS A 31 1.25 -3.02 -11.89
CA LYS A 31 1.86 -1.73 -12.25
C LYS A 31 3.09 -1.42 -11.39
N LEU A 32 3.01 -1.68 -10.09
CA LEU A 32 4.17 -1.49 -9.21
C LEU A 32 5.33 -2.38 -9.65
N LEU A 33 5.06 -3.65 -9.92
CA LEU A 33 6.09 -4.57 -10.40
C LEU A 33 6.67 -4.11 -11.75
N SER A 34 5.83 -3.63 -12.66
CA SER A 34 6.29 -3.17 -13.97
C SER A 34 7.20 -1.94 -13.90
N HIS A 35 7.07 -1.15 -12.85
CA HIS A 35 7.94 0.00 -12.60
C HIS A 35 9.17 -0.32 -11.75
N GLY A 36 9.39 -1.59 -11.41
CA GLY A 36 10.57 -2.02 -10.69
C GLY A 36 10.52 -1.93 -9.18
N TYR A 37 9.35 -1.69 -8.59
CA TYR A 37 9.20 -1.67 -7.14
C TYR A 37 9.22 -3.09 -6.57
N THR A 38 9.67 -3.23 -5.33
CA THR A 38 9.53 -4.46 -4.57
C THR A 38 8.12 -4.47 -3.98
N VAL A 39 7.35 -5.52 -4.25
CA VAL A 39 5.95 -5.61 -3.85
C VAL A 39 5.67 -6.94 -3.16
N HIS A 40 5.09 -6.87 -1.97
CA HIS A 40 4.50 -8.02 -1.31
C HIS A 40 3.01 -7.75 -1.15
N CYS A 41 2.20 -8.80 -1.14
CA CYS A 41 0.76 -8.69 -1.15
C CYS A 41 0.17 -9.41 0.05
N VAL A 42 -0.66 -8.71 0.82
CA VAL A 42 -1.32 -9.24 2.00
C VAL A 42 -2.83 -9.22 1.81
N GLY A 43 -3.46 -10.34 2.12
CA GLY A 43 -4.89 -10.55 1.95
C GLY A 43 -5.16 -11.92 1.37
N LYS A 44 -4.90 -12.10 0.08
CA LYS A 44 -5.07 -13.41 -0.58
C LYS A 44 -3.75 -14.17 -0.73
N GLU A 45 -2.64 -13.47 -0.89
CA GLU A 45 -1.33 -14.14 -1.05
C GLU A 45 -0.72 -14.44 0.32
N LEU A 46 -0.36 -13.40 1.06
CA LEU A 46 0.03 -13.55 2.46
C LEU A 46 -1.17 -13.22 3.34
N THR A 47 -1.30 -13.88 4.47
CA THR A 47 -2.45 -13.70 5.35
C THR A 47 -2.21 -12.69 6.47
N SER A 48 -0.97 -12.27 6.69
CA SER A 48 -0.60 -11.36 7.76
C SER A 48 0.53 -10.43 7.33
N LEU A 49 0.49 -9.19 7.80
CA LEU A 49 1.61 -8.26 7.63
C LEU A 49 2.88 -8.78 8.29
N ASN A 50 2.75 -9.60 9.32
CA ASN A 50 3.89 -10.19 10.02
C ASN A 50 4.69 -11.17 9.14
N ASP A 51 4.09 -11.67 8.06
CA ASP A 51 4.74 -12.61 7.15
C ASP A 51 5.51 -11.94 6.02
N VAL A 52 5.44 -10.62 5.91
CA VAL A 52 6.15 -9.89 4.84
C VAL A 52 7.64 -9.90 5.12
N PRO A 53 8.46 -10.41 4.17
CA PRO A 53 9.91 -10.36 4.34
C PRO A 53 10.45 -8.96 4.06
N GLY A 54 11.46 -8.54 4.83
CA GLY A 54 12.11 -7.25 4.61
C GLY A 54 11.33 -6.05 5.11
N ALA A 55 11.78 -4.88 4.71
CA ALA A 55 11.20 -3.61 5.13
C ALA A 55 9.86 -3.32 4.42
N ILE A 56 8.99 -2.57 5.09
CA ILE A 56 7.77 -2.04 4.49
C ILE A 56 7.90 -0.51 4.51
N ASP A 57 8.17 0.08 3.37
CA ASP A 57 8.27 1.55 3.25
C ASP A 57 6.90 2.18 3.10
N VAL A 58 6.06 1.57 2.27
CA VAL A 58 4.70 2.04 2.01
C VAL A 58 3.73 0.87 2.12
N LEU A 59 2.69 1.08 2.88
CA LEU A 59 1.59 0.15 3.05
C LEU A 59 0.37 0.71 2.33
N ALA A 60 -0.02 0.07 1.23
CA ALA A 60 -1.13 0.54 0.40
C ALA A 60 -2.38 -0.30 0.67
N LEU A 61 -3.42 0.37 1.13
CA LEU A 61 -4.69 -0.27 1.48
C LEU A 61 -5.66 -0.19 0.30
N CYS A 62 -5.99 -1.36 -0.25
CA CYS A 62 -7.00 -1.54 -1.29
C CYS A 62 -7.89 -2.72 -0.91
N ILE A 63 -8.45 -2.65 0.29
CA ILE A 63 -9.18 -3.73 0.94
C ILE A 63 -10.33 -3.10 1.73
N HIS A 64 -11.37 -3.90 2.01
CA HIS A 64 -12.46 -3.43 2.85
C HIS A 64 -11.91 -2.86 4.15
N PRO A 65 -12.37 -1.66 4.58
CA PRO A 65 -11.76 -0.98 5.73
C PRO A 65 -11.74 -1.79 7.02
N ALA A 66 -12.76 -2.60 7.28
CA ALA A 66 -12.79 -3.45 8.48
C ALA A 66 -11.68 -4.51 8.45
N LYS A 67 -11.42 -5.11 7.28
CA LYS A 67 -10.36 -6.10 7.12
C LYS A 67 -8.98 -5.43 7.20
N GLY A 68 -8.85 -4.26 6.60
CA GLY A 68 -7.61 -3.49 6.67
C GLY A 68 -7.25 -3.13 8.10
N LEU A 69 -8.22 -2.64 8.85
CA LEU A 69 -8.03 -2.30 10.26
C LEU A 69 -7.61 -3.53 11.08
N LYS A 70 -8.28 -4.67 10.87
CA LYS A 70 -7.93 -5.89 11.57
C LYS A 70 -6.50 -6.32 11.30
N LEU A 71 -6.07 -6.29 10.05
CA LEU A 71 -4.70 -6.65 9.67
C LEU A 71 -3.67 -5.71 10.31
N LEU A 72 -3.97 -4.42 10.37
CA LEU A 72 -3.12 -3.43 11.02
C LEU A 72 -3.04 -3.68 12.53
N GLN A 73 -4.17 -3.98 13.17
CA GLN A 73 -4.20 -4.25 14.61
C GLN A 73 -3.42 -5.51 14.99
N GLU A 74 -3.39 -6.50 14.11
CA GLU A 74 -2.65 -7.74 14.32
C GLU A 74 -1.17 -7.61 13.99
N CYS A 75 -0.76 -6.53 13.36
CA CYS A 75 0.62 -6.31 12.94
C CYS A 75 1.51 -6.00 14.16
N LYS A 76 2.58 -6.78 14.31
CA LYS A 76 3.55 -6.64 15.40
C LYS A 76 4.91 -6.14 14.93
N ARG A 77 5.01 -5.76 13.67
CA ARG A 77 6.25 -5.28 13.08
C ARG A 77 6.10 -3.84 12.63
N ASP A 78 7.22 -3.19 12.39
CA ASP A 78 7.23 -1.82 11.90
C ASP A 78 6.81 -1.75 10.44
N PHE A 79 6.17 -0.66 10.08
CA PHE A 79 5.89 -0.29 8.70
C PHE A 79 5.96 1.23 8.58
N GLY A 80 6.17 1.71 7.36
CA GLY A 80 6.33 3.13 7.11
C GLY A 80 5.00 3.84 6.86
N PHE A 81 4.92 4.53 5.73
CA PHE A 81 3.79 5.37 5.40
C PHE A 81 2.60 4.57 4.89
N VAL A 82 1.37 4.95 5.27
CA VAL A 82 0.15 4.28 4.83
C VAL A 82 -0.55 5.13 3.77
N VAL A 83 -0.91 4.50 2.65
CA VAL A 83 -1.74 5.13 1.62
C VAL A 83 -3.08 4.40 1.60
N ILE A 84 -4.15 5.14 1.86
CA ILE A 84 -5.52 4.60 1.84
C ILE A 84 -6.10 4.91 0.48
N GLN A 85 -6.31 3.87 -0.32
CA GLN A 85 -6.82 4.02 -1.68
C GLN A 85 -8.34 4.17 -1.67
N PRO A 86 -8.93 4.74 -2.75
CA PRO A 86 -10.38 4.95 -2.79
C PRO A 86 -11.16 3.67 -2.50
N GLY A 87 -12.13 3.75 -1.58
CA GLY A 87 -12.94 2.61 -1.17
C GLY A 87 -12.41 1.85 0.04
N ALA A 88 -11.18 2.13 0.48
CA ALA A 88 -10.57 1.46 1.63
C ALA A 88 -10.63 2.29 2.91
N GLU A 89 -11.21 3.47 2.85
CA GLU A 89 -11.29 4.40 3.98
C GLU A 89 -12.48 4.12 4.90
N SER A 90 -12.29 4.41 6.17
CA SER A 90 -13.36 4.57 7.16
C SER A 90 -12.88 5.50 8.27
N ASP A 91 -13.82 6.11 8.97
CA ASP A 91 -13.48 6.98 10.10
C ASP A 91 -12.77 6.20 11.20
N GLU A 92 -13.21 4.96 11.44
CA GLU A 92 -12.61 4.09 12.45
C GLU A 92 -11.14 3.77 12.11
N LEU A 93 -10.86 3.44 10.85
CA LEU A 93 -9.51 3.17 10.38
C LEU A 93 -8.61 4.39 10.54
N CYS A 94 -9.07 5.55 10.09
CA CYS A 94 -8.29 6.78 10.17
C CYS A 94 -8.02 7.17 11.62
N ARG A 95 -9.02 7.03 12.49
CA ARG A 95 -8.88 7.32 13.92
C ARG A 95 -7.85 6.40 14.56
N TRP A 96 -7.89 5.11 14.23
CA TRP A 96 -6.92 4.16 14.75
C TRP A 96 -5.49 4.52 14.34
N LEU A 97 -5.29 4.86 13.06
CA LEU A 97 -3.97 5.28 12.56
C LEU A 97 -3.47 6.52 13.30
N GLU A 98 -4.34 7.50 13.51
CA GLU A 98 -3.99 8.74 14.22
C GLU A 98 -3.65 8.47 15.69
N GLU A 99 -4.44 7.66 16.37
CA GLU A 99 -4.23 7.32 17.77
C GLU A 99 -2.93 6.56 18.01
N HIS A 100 -2.49 5.78 17.02
CA HIS A 100 -1.25 5.01 17.11
C HIS A 100 -0.05 5.69 16.45
N GLY A 101 -0.22 6.93 16.00
CA GLY A 101 0.88 7.72 15.44
C GLY A 101 1.37 7.24 14.08
N HIS A 102 0.55 6.56 13.33
CA HIS A 102 0.90 6.10 11.98
C HIS A 102 0.59 7.18 10.95
N PRO A 103 1.61 7.71 10.24
CA PRO A 103 1.37 8.69 9.19
C PRO A 103 0.66 8.05 8.00
N TYR A 104 -0.33 8.75 7.47
CA TYR A 104 -1.10 8.25 6.34
C TYR A 104 -1.63 9.37 5.47
N ARG A 105 -2.10 8.99 4.28
CA ARG A 105 -2.86 9.88 3.41
C ARG A 105 -3.81 9.08 2.55
N HIS A 106 -4.83 9.75 2.02
CA HIS A 106 -5.67 9.19 0.97
C HIS A 106 -4.99 9.41 -0.38
N GLY A 107 -5.14 8.46 -1.29
CA GLY A 107 -4.58 8.59 -2.61
C GLY A 107 -4.73 7.33 -3.44
N CYS A 108 -4.55 7.47 -4.76
CA CYS A 108 -4.61 6.35 -5.70
C CYS A 108 -3.21 6.11 -6.26
N LEU A 109 -2.66 4.92 -6.02
CA LEU A 109 -1.33 4.58 -6.52
C LEU A 109 -1.27 4.49 -8.04
N LEU A 110 -2.37 4.13 -8.71
CA LEU A 110 -2.40 4.12 -10.18
C LEU A 110 -2.17 5.53 -10.74
N VAL A 111 -2.82 6.52 -10.15
CA VAL A 111 -2.63 7.92 -10.53
C VAL A 111 -1.22 8.38 -10.18
N ALA A 112 -0.76 8.04 -8.98
CA ALA A 112 0.57 8.43 -8.52
C ALA A 112 1.66 7.86 -9.43
N MET A 113 1.54 6.61 -9.85
CA MET A 113 2.50 6.00 -10.77
C MET A 113 2.49 6.66 -12.15
N ARG A 114 1.30 7.01 -12.65
CA ARG A 114 1.19 7.69 -13.93
C ARG A 114 1.90 9.03 -13.91
N LEU A 115 1.81 9.76 -12.79
CA LEU A 115 2.39 11.09 -12.67
C LEU A 115 3.88 11.07 -12.33
N TYR A 116 4.33 10.13 -11.52
CA TYR A 116 5.64 10.20 -10.88
C TYR A 116 6.54 8.99 -11.11
N ALA A 117 5.99 7.77 -11.24
CA ALA A 117 6.80 6.59 -11.42
C ALA A 117 7.46 6.57 -12.80
N GLY A 118 8.70 6.11 -12.84
CA GLY A 118 9.46 6.06 -14.07
C GLY A 118 10.10 7.37 -14.51
N LYS A 119 9.79 8.49 -13.86
CA LYS A 119 10.41 9.77 -14.23
C LYS A 119 11.91 9.76 -13.98
N SER A 120 12.35 9.16 -12.87
CA SER A 120 13.76 9.01 -12.59
C SER A 120 14.44 8.11 -13.62
N ALA A 121 13.77 7.07 -14.06
CA ALA A 121 14.30 6.17 -15.08
C ALA A 121 14.51 6.87 -16.44
N VAL A 122 13.71 7.87 -16.72
CA VAL A 122 13.83 8.66 -17.96
C VAL A 122 15.11 9.50 -17.94
N TRP A 123 15.52 9.93 -16.77
CA TRP A 123 16.69 10.80 -16.58
C TRP A 123 17.98 10.06 -16.30
N ASP A 124 17.85 8.80 -15.94
CA ASP A 124 18.99 7.93 -15.68
C ASP A 124 19.51 7.32 -16.98
#